data_036950fb4b5c89f23abd9e57e0c0dc79
#
_entry.id   036950fb4b5c89f23abd9e57e0c0dc79
#
_cell.length_a   1.000
_cell.length_b   1.000
_cell.length_c   1.000
_cell.angle_alpha   90.00
_cell.angle_beta   90.00
_cell.angle_gamma   90.00
#
_symmetry.space_group_name_H-M   'P 1'
#
loop_
_entity.id
_entity.type
_entity.pdbx_description
1 polymer ?
#
loop_
_entity_poly.entity_id
_entity_poly.type
_entity_poly.pdbx_seq_one_letter_code
_entity_poly.pdbx_strand_id
1 'polypeptide(L)'
;MNDVATTNQSEPALSEPQQTVAGVGMVQGRGLMHGSEVELQIQPAPAGHGIVFERSDLDPPVRIPAVVDYAVDRDRRTVLCDGEVVVETVEHCLSAIRGCGIDNALLSVNGPEIPLGDGSADPFVQAIQDVLSLIHI
;
A
#
# COMPACT_ATOMS: atom_id res chain seq x y z
N MET A 1 -5.37 -25.92 -25.10
CA MET A 1 -4.86 -25.56 -24.47
C MET A 1 -4.63 -25.27 -24.07
N ASN A 2 -5.14 -25.29 -24.17
CA ASN A 2 -4.89 -24.86 -23.43
C ASN A 2 -4.95 -24.59 -23.05
N ASP A 3 -5.44 -24.78 -23.11
CA ASP A 3 -5.43 -24.45 -22.33
C ASP A 3 -5.35 -24.34 -21.93
N VAL A 4 -5.77 -24.55 -22.07
CA VAL A 4 -5.62 -24.29 -21.22
C VAL A 4 -5.39 -24.10 -20.79
N ALA A 5 -5.52 -24.08 -20.98
CA ALA A 5 -5.25 -23.66 -20.23
C ALA A 5 -5.06 -23.29 -19.84
N THR A 6 -5.26 -23.35 -19.96
CA THR A 6 -5.14 -22.81 -19.37
C THR A 6 -5.11 -22.36 -18.88
N THR A 7 -5.38 -22.28 -18.77
CA THR A 7 -5.59 -21.81 -18.12
C THR A 7 -5.45 -21.46 -17.40
N ASN A 8 -5.63 -21.31 -17.02
CA ASN A 8 -5.70 -20.82 -16.20
C ASN A 8 -5.60 -20.54 -15.44
N GLN A 9 -5.72 -20.45 -14.85
CA GLN A 9 -5.45 -20.06 -13.74
C GLN A 9 -5.71 -18.71 -13.13
N SER A 10 -5.59 -17.64 -13.53
CA SER A 10 -6.02 -16.29 -13.13
C SER A 10 -7.52 -16.08 -13.27
N GLU A 11 -8.22 -17.08 -13.59
CA GLU A 11 -9.64 -16.96 -13.85
C GLU A 11 -10.47 -16.51 -12.65
N PRO A 12 -10.18 -16.93 -11.41
CA PRO A 12 -10.94 -16.42 -10.27
C PRO A 12 -10.90 -14.92 -10.15
N ALA A 13 -9.75 -14.32 -10.46
CA ALA A 13 -9.60 -12.87 -10.40
C ALA A 13 -10.51 -12.17 -11.41
N LEU A 14 -10.85 -12.83 -12.54
CA LEU A 14 -11.72 -12.26 -13.54
C LEU A 14 -13.18 -12.34 -13.13
N SER A 15 -13.55 -13.29 -12.28
CA SER A 15 -14.93 -13.47 -11.85
C SER A 15 -15.28 -12.61 -10.64
N GLU A 16 -14.30 -12.02 -9.98
CA GLU A 16 -14.51 -11.21 -8.78
C GLU A 16 -14.04 -9.79 -9.03
N PRO A 17 -14.92 -8.80 -8.80
CA PRO A 17 -14.51 -7.42 -9.00
C PRO A 17 -13.40 -7.04 -8.03
N GLN A 18 -12.43 -6.30 -8.52
CA GLN A 18 -11.40 -5.73 -7.68
C GLN A 18 -11.94 -4.47 -7.00
N GLN A 19 -11.32 -4.09 -5.90
CA GLN A 19 -11.79 -2.99 -5.09
C GLN A 19 -10.68 -1.97 -4.84
N THR A 20 -11.09 -0.71 -4.75
CA THR A 20 -10.22 0.38 -4.35
C THR A 20 -11.02 1.34 -3.46
N VAL A 21 -10.36 2.37 -2.94
CA VAL A 21 -11.05 3.40 -2.15
C VAL A 21 -11.70 4.42 -3.08
N ALA A 22 -12.75 5.10 -2.60
CA ALA A 22 -13.47 6.09 -3.40
C ALA A 22 -12.84 7.47 -3.33
N GLY A 23 -12.08 7.73 -2.27
CA GLY A 23 -11.44 9.03 -2.07
C GLY A 23 -10.05 8.87 -1.49
N VAL A 24 -9.45 9.97 -1.08
CA VAL A 24 -8.10 9.98 -0.53
C VAL A 24 -8.17 9.98 1.00
N GLY A 25 -7.61 8.93 1.62
CA GLY A 25 -7.46 8.89 3.07
C GLY A 25 -6.07 9.38 3.46
N MET A 26 -5.93 9.90 4.67
CA MET A 26 -4.69 10.50 5.09
C MET A 26 -4.32 10.07 6.50
N VAL A 27 -3.04 9.72 6.69
CA VAL A 27 -2.48 9.43 8.02
C VAL A 27 -1.24 10.29 8.19
N GLN A 28 -1.19 11.05 9.28
CA GLN A 28 -0.04 11.90 9.58
C GLN A 28 0.55 11.46 10.91
N GLY A 29 1.86 11.62 11.07
CA GLY A 29 2.51 11.30 12.31
C GLY A 29 4.01 11.22 12.14
N ARG A 30 4.67 10.71 13.18
CA ARG A 30 6.12 10.53 13.15
C ARG A 30 6.47 9.10 12.80
N GLY A 31 7.54 8.95 12.06
CA GLY A 31 8.09 7.62 11.79
C GLY A 31 8.79 7.07 13.02
N LEU A 32 8.74 5.74 13.18
CA LEU A 32 9.33 5.06 14.32
C LEU A 32 10.85 5.18 14.34
N MET A 33 11.48 4.99 13.17
CA MET A 33 12.94 4.89 13.10
C MET A 33 13.61 6.24 12.92
N HIS A 34 12.97 7.13 12.15
CA HIS A 34 13.59 8.42 11.81
C HIS A 34 13.05 9.58 12.64
N GLY A 35 11.87 9.41 13.26
CA GLY A 35 11.29 10.44 14.10
C GLY A 35 10.81 11.68 13.38
N SER A 36 10.83 11.67 12.05
CA SER A 36 10.41 12.81 11.24
C SER A 36 8.91 12.80 11.05
N GLU A 37 8.34 14.00 10.90
CA GLU A 37 6.93 14.13 10.54
C GLU A 37 6.74 13.65 9.12
N VAL A 38 5.78 12.74 8.91
CA VAL A 38 5.47 12.21 7.58
C VAL A 38 3.96 12.14 7.39
N GLU A 39 3.57 12.16 6.14
CA GLU A 39 2.17 12.05 5.74
C GLU A 39 2.05 10.93 4.72
N LEU A 40 1.06 10.05 4.96
CA LEU A 40 0.70 9.00 4.02
C LEU A 40 -0.67 9.34 3.43
N GLN A 41 -0.79 9.27 2.11
CA GLN A 41 -2.07 9.39 1.42
C GLN A 41 -2.42 8.04 0.80
N ILE A 42 -3.63 7.56 1.10
CA ILE A 42 -4.17 6.34 0.53
C ILE A 42 -5.10 6.76 -0.60
N GLN A 43 -4.70 6.48 -1.84
CA GLN A 43 -5.37 7.00 -3.03
C GLN A 43 -5.98 5.88 -3.85
N PRO A 44 -7.09 6.16 -4.58
CA PRO A 44 -7.66 5.18 -5.50
C PRO A 44 -6.66 4.79 -6.60
N ALA A 45 -6.82 3.58 -7.11
CA ALA A 45 -6.03 3.10 -8.22
C ALA A 45 -6.87 2.16 -9.08
N PRO A 46 -6.56 2.06 -10.39
CA PRO A 46 -7.36 1.25 -11.29
C PRO A 46 -7.16 -0.25 -11.10
N ALA A 47 -8.04 -1.03 -11.70
CA ALA A 47 -7.95 -2.49 -11.67
C ALA A 47 -6.60 -2.94 -12.19
N GLY A 48 -6.03 -3.94 -11.54
CA GLY A 48 -4.73 -4.48 -11.92
C GLY A 48 -3.54 -3.68 -11.42
N HIS A 49 -3.78 -2.55 -10.76
CA HIS A 49 -2.69 -1.70 -10.26
C HIS A 49 -1.94 -2.36 -9.10
N GLY A 50 -2.68 -3.07 -8.23
CA GLY A 50 -2.10 -3.61 -7.01
C GLY A 50 -1.87 -2.53 -5.97
N ILE A 51 -1.12 -2.88 -4.93
CA ILE A 51 -0.75 -1.96 -3.87
C ILE A 51 0.66 -1.47 -4.16
N VAL A 52 0.81 -0.15 -4.35
CA VAL A 52 2.09 0.46 -4.73
C VAL A 52 2.34 1.64 -3.81
N PHE A 53 3.56 1.69 -3.24
CA PHE A 53 4.02 2.86 -2.49
C PHE A 53 4.70 3.84 -3.43
N GLU A 54 4.54 5.13 -3.15
CA GLU A 54 5.22 6.18 -3.90
C GLU A 54 5.93 7.11 -2.93
N ARG A 55 7.23 7.31 -3.16
CA ARG A 55 8.01 8.31 -2.44
C ARG A 55 7.81 9.66 -3.13
N SER A 56 6.84 10.42 -2.63
CA SER A 56 6.45 11.68 -3.26
C SER A 56 7.44 12.83 -2.97
N ASP A 57 8.32 12.63 -1.99
CA ASP A 57 9.35 13.62 -1.64
C ASP A 57 10.53 13.61 -2.60
N LEU A 58 10.62 12.60 -3.46
CA LEU A 58 11.72 12.49 -4.42
C LEU A 58 11.33 13.11 -5.77
N ASP A 59 12.33 13.57 -6.52
CA ASP A 59 12.13 14.19 -7.83
C ASP A 59 13.03 13.49 -8.85
N PRO A 60 12.48 12.66 -9.76
CA PRO A 60 11.04 12.31 -9.85
C PRO A 60 10.60 11.37 -8.73
N PRO A 61 9.30 11.30 -8.45
CA PRO A 61 8.79 10.34 -7.46
C PRO A 61 9.12 8.91 -7.86
N VAL A 62 9.37 8.08 -6.86
CA VAL A 62 9.74 6.68 -7.08
C VAL A 62 8.64 5.79 -6.52
N ARG A 63 8.20 4.81 -7.33
CA ARG A 63 7.16 3.86 -6.95
C ARG A 63 7.75 2.50 -6.71
N ILE A 64 7.31 1.86 -5.62
CA ILE A 64 7.77 0.52 -5.24
C ILE A 64 6.54 -0.33 -4.98
N PRO A 65 6.30 -1.36 -5.82
CA PRO A 65 5.17 -2.26 -5.58
C PRO A 65 5.35 -3.02 -4.26
N ALA A 66 4.24 -3.21 -3.56
CA ALA A 66 4.25 -3.92 -2.27
C ALA A 66 4.19 -5.43 -2.54
N VAL A 67 5.23 -5.95 -3.14
CA VAL A 67 5.37 -7.37 -3.45
C VAL A 67 6.68 -7.88 -2.87
N VAL A 68 6.74 -9.20 -2.69
CA VAL A 68 7.85 -9.84 -1.98
C VAL A 68 9.21 -9.57 -2.64
N ASP A 69 9.22 -9.34 -3.96
CA ASP A 69 10.47 -9.09 -4.69
C ASP A 69 11.21 -7.86 -4.16
N TYR A 70 10.49 -6.91 -3.57
CA TYR A 70 11.07 -5.68 -3.05
C TYR A 70 11.16 -5.67 -1.53
N ALA A 71 10.65 -6.70 -0.86
CA ALA A 71 10.58 -6.73 0.60
C ALA A 71 11.90 -7.20 1.20
N VAL A 72 12.35 -6.51 2.24
CA VAL A 72 13.53 -6.88 3.00
C VAL A 72 13.18 -6.78 4.48
N ASP A 73 13.46 -7.85 5.24
CA ASP A 73 13.26 -7.82 6.67
C ASP A 73 14.40 -7.07 7.35
N ARG A 74 14.05 -6.18 8.23
CA ARG A 74 14.99 -5.47 9.11
C ARG A 74 14.56 -5.70 10.55
N ASP A 75 15.39 -5.31 11.49
CA ASP A 75 15.05 -5.40 12.90
C ASP A 75 13.74 -4.67 13.15
N ARG A 76 12.73 -5.43 13.61
CA ARG A 76 11.45 -4.91 14.08
C ARG A 76 10.61 -4.18 13.03
N ARG A 77 10.92 -4.36 11.73
CA ARG A 77 10.13 -3.73 10.69
C ARG A 77 10.35 -4.40 9.34
N THR A 78 9.37 -4.22 8.48
CA THR A 78 9.47 -4.62 7.08
C THR A 78 9.78 -3.38 6.24
N VAL A 79 10.70 -3.53 5.31
CA VAL A 79 11.17 -2.45 4.44
C VAL A 79 10.98 -2.87 3.00
N LEU A 80 10.44 -1.98 2.18
CA LEU A 80 10.45 -2.15 0.73
C LEU A 80 11.61 -1.36 0.17
N CYS A 81 12.41 -1.99 -0.68
CA CYS A 81 13.60 -1.39 -1.28
C CYS A 81 13.59 -1.51 -2.79
N ASP A 82 13.97 -0.42 -3.46
CA ASP A 82 14.32 -0.46 -4.86
C ASP A 82 15.62 0.33 -5.01
N GLY A 83 16.75 -0.38 -5.10
CA GLY A 83 18.05 0.26 -5.06
C GLY A 83 18.28 0.92 -3.71
N GLU A 84 18.53 2.22 -3.73
CA GLU A 84 18.75 3.00 -2.50
C GLU A 84 17.47 3.62 -1.95
N VAL A 85 16.36 3.50 -2.69
CA VAL A 85 15.10 4.07 -2.25
C VAL A 85 14.39 3.06 -1.37
N VAL A 86 13.94 3.52 -0.20
CA VAL A 86 13.28 2.65 0.78
C VAL A 86 11.95 3.25 1.22
N VAL A 87 11.02 2.36 1.59
CA VAL A 87 9.84 2.71 2.38
C VAL A 87 9.82 1.76 3.55
N GLU A 88 9.95 2.30 4.76
CA GLU A 88 10.14 1.49 5.96
C GLU A 88 8.86 1.39 6.78
N THR A 89 8.75 0.32 7.55
CA THR A 89 7.69 0.10 8.53
C THR A 89 6.32 0.01 7.87
N VAL A 90 6.23 -0.82 6.82
CA VAL A 90 5.03 -0.89 5.98
C VAL A 90 3.98 -1.87 6.50
N GLU A 91 4.31 -2.69 7.50
CA GLU A 91 3.49 -3.84 7.88
C GLU A 91 2.10 -3.47 8.39
N HIS A 92 1.98 -2.43 9.21
CA HIS A 92 0.67 -2.05 9.78
C HIS A 92 -0.24 -1.46 8.71
N CYS A 93 0.34 -0.66 7.82
CA CYS A 93 -0.40 -0.09 6.69
C CYS A 93 -0.91 -1.20 5.78
N LEU A 94 -0.04 -2.14 5.41
CA LEU A 94 -0.43 -3.25 4.53
C LEU A 94 -1.46 -4.15 5.18
N SER A 95 -1.36 -4.38 6.48
CA SER A 95 -2.34 -5.16 7.21
C SER A 95 -3.72 -4.50 7.14
N ALA A 96 -3.79 -3.18 7.30
CA ALA A 96 -5.04 -2.44 7.21
C ALA A 96 -5.63 -2.50 5.80
N ILE A 97 -4.80 -2.32 4.78
CA ILE A 97 -5.22 -2.40 3.38
C ILE A 97 -5.86 -3.75 3.08
N ARG A 98 -5.20 -4.83 3.50
CA ARG A 98 -5.72 -6.18 3.27
C ARG A 98 -6.97 -6.44 4.09
N GLY A 99 -6.97 -6.02 5.36
CA GLY A 99 -8.11 -6.24 6.24
C GLY A 99 -9.37 -5.53 5.76
N CYS A 100 -9.22 -4.43 5.03
CA CYS A 100 -10.36 -3.70 4.46
C CYS A 100 -10.74 -4.16 3.06
N GLY A 101 -10.07 -5.16 2.52
CA GLY A 101 -10.43 -5.75 1.23
C GLY A 101 -10.06 -4.90 0.02
N ILE A 102 -8.99 -4.11 0.13
CA ILE A 102 -8.55 -3.24 -0.95
C ILE A 102 -7.52 -3.96 -1.80
N ASP A 103 -7.79 -4.06 -3.09
CA ASP A 103 -6.91 -4.73 -4.05
C ASP A 103 -5.96 -3.76 -4.74
N ASN A 104 -6.37 -2.52 -4.91
CA ASN A 104 -5.63 -1.52 -5.68
C ASN A 104 -5.62 -0.20 -4.92
N ALA A 105 -4.43 0.33 -4.70
CA ALA A 105 -4.27 1.64 -4.07
C ALA A 105 -2.87 2.18 -4.35
N LEU A 106 -2.76 3.50 -4.47
CA LEU A 106 -1.48 4.18 -4.48
C LEU A 106 -1.28 4.78 -3.09
N LEU A 107 -0.20 4.39 -2.43
CA LEU A 107 0.11 4.81 -1.07
C LEU A 107 1.27 5.80 -1.15
N SER A 108 0.94 7.08 -1.14
CA SER A 108 1.92 8.14 -1.35
C SER A 108 2.46 8.62 -0.01
N VAL A 109 3.76 8.54 0.18
CA VAL A 109 4.40 8.95 1.44
C VAL A 109 5.51 9.96 1.14
N ASN A 110 5.57 11.01 1.93
CA ASN A 110 6.52 12.10 1.70
C ASN A 110 7.81 11.95 2.48
N GLY A 111 8.19 10.72 2.78
CA GLY A 111 9.43 10.41 3.48
C GLY A 111 9.75 8.93 3.39
N PRO A 112 10.86 8.50 3.99
CA PRO A 112 11.32 7.10 3.86
C PRO A 112 10.61 6.12 4.76
N GLU A 113 9.67 6.58 5.58
CA GLU A 113 9.04 5.75 6.59
C GLU A 113 7.56 6.09 6.71
N ILE A 114 6.73 5.04 6.92
CA ILE A 114 5.30 5.22 7.15
C ILE A 114 5.08 5.80 8.55
N PRO A 115 4.08 6.68 8.76
CA PRO A 115 3.78 7.20 10.10
C PRO A 115 3.48 6.05 11.06
N LEU A 116 4.02 6.14 12.27
CA LEU A 116 3.81 5.12 13.29
C LEU A 116 2.37 5.09 13.80
N GLY A 117 1.75 6.24 13.91
CA GLY A 117 0.43 6.36 14.52
C GLY A 117 0.51 6.00 15.99
N ASP A 118 -0.31 5.03 16.39
CA ASP A 118 -0.28 4.51 17.76
C ASP A 118 0.45 3.18 17.86
N GLY A 119 1.16 2.78 16.81
CA GLY A 119 1.89 1.52 16.78
C GLY A 119 1.05 0.33 16.35
N SER A 120 -0.16 0.57 15.86
CA SER A 120 -1.07 -0.48 15.40
C SER A 120 -1.56 -0.16 14.00
N ALA A 121 -2.44 -1.03 13.46
CA ALA A 121 -3.08 -0.80 12.16
C ALA A 121 -4.26 0.17 12.26
N ASP A 122 -4.73 0.50 13.44
CA ASP A 122 -5.97 1.27 13.64
C ASP A 122 -6.00 2.62 12.93
N PRO A 123 -4.94 3.46 12.98
CA PRO A 123 -4.98 4.74 12.27
C PRO A 123 -5.18 4.59 10.77
N PHE A 124 -4.63 3.53 10.19
CA PHE A 124 -4.77 3.26 8.76
C PHE A 124 -6.18 2.77 8.45
N VAL A 125 -6.71 1.88 9.29
CA VAL A 125 -8.10 1.42 9.14
C VAL A 125 -9.06 2.60 9.22
N GLN A 126 -8.86 3.50 10.18
CA GLN A 126 -9.72 4.68 10.32
C GLN A 126 -9.67 5.56 9.08
N ALA A 127 -8.47 5.82 8.56
CA ALA A 127 -8.32 6.63 7.35
C ALA A 127 -9.01 6.00 6.15
N ILE A 128 -8.95 4.67 6.04
CA ILE A 128 -9.63 3.96 4.97
C ILE A 128 -11.14 4.06 5.15
N GLN A 129 -11.64 3.88 6.37
CA GLN A 129 -13.07 3.93 6.63
C GLN A 129 -13.65 5.32 6.36
N ASP A 130 -12.86 6.38 6.56
CA ASP A 130 -13.32 7.74 6.26
C ASP A 130 -13.58 7.95 4.77
N VAL A 131 -12.99 7.13 3.90
CA VAL A 131 -13.17 7.22 2.45
C VAL A 131 -13.77 5.94 1.90
N LEU A 132 -14.35 5.12 2.79
CA LEU A 132 -14.81 3.80 2.45
C LEU A 132 -16.16 3.84 1.76
N SER A 133 -16.15 4.19 0.52
CA SER A 133 -17.10 3.64 -0.41
C SER A 133 -16.22 2.86 -1.37
N LEU A 134 -16.02 1.59 -1.07
CA LEU A 134 -15.25 0.76 -1.98
C LEU A 134 -15.95 0.74 -3.32
N ILE A 135 -15.21 1.01 -4.38
CA ILE A 135 -15.75 0.89 -5.72
C ILE A 135 -15.20 -0.35 -6.37
N HIS A 136 -16.06 -1.02 -7.11
CA HIS A 136 -15.72 -2.22 -7.85
C HIS A 136 -15.26 -1.83 -9.24
N ILE A 137 -14.05 -2.18 -9.57
CA ILE A 137 -13.42 -1.74 -10.81
C ILE A 137 -12.97 -2.91 -11.67
#